data_c3d252f413b8a5d19394770a914f30af
#
_entry.id   c3d252f413b8a5d19394770a914f30af
#
_cell.length_a   1.000
_cell.length_b   1.000
_cell.length_c   1.000
_cell.angle_alpha   90.00
_cell.angle_beta   90.00
_cell.angle_gamma   90.00
#
_symmetry.space_group_name_H-M   'P 1'
#
loop_
_entity.id
_entity.type
_entity.pdbx_description
1 polymer ?
#
loop_
_entity_poly.entity_id
_entity_poly.type
_entity_poly.pdbx_seq_one_letter_code
_entity_poly.pdbx_strand_id
1 'polypeptide(L)'
;MSTPILTFFNNKGGVGKTSLVYHLAWMFSSLRKRVLLADLDPQANLTAAMLREEEIEALWESQAPDSTIYQCVKPLTDVGDIIEPALQKISDDLYLIPGDAALASFEDSLSDEWSKSLNDRNLYRPMRILSAFWQVMEMGAKKLRLI
;
A
#
# COMPACT_ATOMS: atom_id res chain seq x y z
N MET A 1 -22.56 2.92 -3.88
CA MET A 1 -22.21 1.94 -2.85
C MET A 1 -20.76 2.18 -2.49
N SER A 2 -20.40 2.24 -1.20
CA SER A 2 -18.99 2.38 -0.81
C SER A 2 -18.29 1.03 -0.96
N THR A 3 -17.04 1.03 -1.45
CA THR A 3 -16.21 -0.18 -1.52
C THR A 3 -15.77 -0.56 -0.11
N PRO A 4 -15.98 -1.79 0.34
CA PRO A 4 -15.49 -2.22 1.64
C PRO A 4 -13.96 -2.29 1.64
N ILE A 5 -13.34 -1.82 2.72
CA ILE A 5 -11.91 -1.91 2.96
C ILE A 5 -11.69 -2.85 4.14
N LEU A 6 -10.82 -3.84 3.94
CA LEU A 6 -10.43 -4.80 4.96
C LEU A 6 -8.96 -4.61 5.28
N THR A 7 -8.63 -4.37 6.54
CA THR A 7 -7.25 -4.22 7.02
C THR A 7 -6.90 -5.34 7.97
N PHE A 8 -5.76 -5.97 7.74
CA PHE A 8 -5.22 -7.05 8.59
C PHE A 8 -3.95 -6.56 9.25
N PHE A 9 -4.02 -6.33 10.53
CA PHE A 9 -2.90 -5.85 11.33
C PHE A 9 -2.62 -6.78 12.51
N ASN A 10 -1.33 -7.09 12.72
CA ASN A 10 -0.86 -7.77 13.92
C ASN A 10 0.65 -7.52 14.04
N ASN A 11 1.10 -7.09 15.21
CA ASN A 11 2.51 -6.84 15.51
C ASN A 11 3.33 -8.12 15.75
N LYS A 12 2.68 -9.27 15.92
CA LYS A 12 3.35 -10.55 16.07
C LYS A 12 3.63 -11.16 14.70
N GLY A 13 4.89 -11.51 14.45
CA GLY A 13 5.30 -12.25 13.26
C GLY A 13 4.74 -13.67 13.21
N GLY A 14 4.63 -14.27 12.02
CA GLY A 14 4.28 -15.68 11.82
C GLY A 14 2.84 -16.07 12.15
N VAL A 15 1.92 -15.12 12.38
CA VAL A 15 0.51 -15.40 12.73
C VAL A 15 -0.39 -15.63 11.51
N GLY A 16 0.16 -15.68 10.30
CA GLY A 16 -0.59 -15.97 9.09
C GLY A 16 -1.30 -14.77 8.43
N LYS A 17 -0.94 -13.51 8.77
CA LYS A 17 -1.52 -12.31 8.13
C LYS A 17 -1.48 -12.39 6.60
N THR A 18 -0.28 -12.54 6.05
CA THR A 18 -0.04 -12.60 4.60
C THR A 18 -0.81 -13.74 3.95
N SER A 19 -0.76 -14.94 4.53
CA SER A 19 -1.51 -16.11 4.03
C SER A 19 -3.02 -15.85 4.01
N LEU A 20 -3.56 -15.23 5.06
CA LEU A 20 -4.99 -14.90 5.12
C LEU A 20 -5.38 -13.91 4.02
N VAL A 21 -4.62 -12.82 3.87
CA VAL A 21 -4.87 -11.81 2.83
C VAL A 21 -4.78 -12.42 1.44
N TYR A 22 -3.75 -13.23 1.19
CA TYR A 22 -3.55 -13.93 -0.08
C TYR A 22 -4.77 -14.79 -0.44
N HIS A 23 -5.20 -15.66 0.47
CA HIS A 23 -6.34 -16.57 0.20
C HIS A 23 -7.67 -15.84 0.06
N LEU A 24 -7.91 -14.79 0.88
CA LEU A 24 -9.12 -13.97 0.74
C LEU A 24 -9.16 -13.25 -0.60
N ALA A 25 -8.03 -12.72 -1.07
CA ALA A 25 -7.94 -12.03 -2.35
C ALA A 25 -8.31 -12.96 -3.51
N TRP A 26 -7.72 -14.16 -3.54
CA TRP A 26 -8.05 -15.17 -4.55
C TRP A 26 -9.50 -15.66 -4.45
N MET A 27 -10.01 -15.82 -3.23
CA MET A 27 -11.42 -16.21 -3.02
C MET A 27 -12.36 -15.14 -3.60
N PHE A 28 -12.15 -13.84 -3.28
CA PHE A 28 -13.00 -12.78 -3.82
C PHE A 28 -12.88 -12.66 -5.35
N SER A 29 -11.67 -12.77 -5.89
CA SER A 29 -11.44 -12.78 -7.34
C SER A 29 -12.17 -13.95 -8.02
N SER A 30 -12.16 -15.14 -7.42
CA SER A 30 -12.90 -16.31 -7.95
C SER A 30 -14.43 -16.10 -7.93
N LEU A 31 -14.91 -15.26 -7.03
CA LEU A 31 -16.31 -14.82 -6.97
C LEU A 31 -16.60 -13.61 -7.90
N ARG A 32 -15.72 -13.33 -8.84
CA ARG A 32 -15.85 -12.22 -9.80
C ARG A 32 -15.99 -10.85 -9.11
N LYS A 33 -15.34 -10.68 -7.98
CA LYS A 33 -15.22 -9.38 -7.32
C LYS A 33 -13.87 -8.78 -7.69
N ARG A 34 -13.88 -7.54 -8.14
CA ARG A 34 -12.63 -6.80 -8.35
C ARG A 34 -11.99 -6.49 -6.99
N VAL A 35 -10.73 -6.86 -6.85
CA VAL A 35 -9.96 -6.75 -5.62
C VAL A 35 -8.71 -5.91 -5.88
N LEU A 36 -8.48 -4.95 -5.01
CA LEU A 36 -7.23 -4.22 -4.92
C LEU A 36 -6.54 -4.62 -3.62
N LEU A 37 -5.34 -5.17 -3.74
CA LEU A 37 -4.43 -5.41 -2.62
C LEU A 37 -3.49 -4.22 -2.46
N ALA A 38 -3.10 -3.92 -1.22
CA ALA A 38 -2.00 -3.01 -0.91
C ALA A 38 -1.11 -3.66 0.15
N ASP A 39 0.17 -3.81 -0.17
CA ASP A 39 1.15 -4.38 0.75
C ASP A 39 1.82 -3.23 1.52
N LEU A 40 1.45 -3.09 2.79
CA LEU A 40 1.95 -2.05 3.69
C LEU A 40 2.98 -2.58 4.70
N ASP A 41 3.42 -3.84 4.53
CA ASP A 41 4.46 -4.43 5.37
C ASP A 41 5.84 -4.15 4.74
N PRO A 42 6.80 -3.54 5.45
CA PRO A 42 8.16 -3.35 4.93
C PRO A 42 8.88 -4.64 4.52
N GLN A 43 8.42 -5.79 5.01
CA GLN A 43 8.95 -7.08 4.55
C GLN A 43 8.46 -7.50 3.16
N ALA A 44 7.46 -6.81 2.60
CA ALA A 44 6.89 -7.05 1.27
C ALA A 44 6.51 -8.53 1.00
N ASN A 45 6.12 -9.27 2.05
CA ASN A 45 5.80 -10.69 1.94
C ASN A 45 4.57 -10.98 1.07
N LEU A 46 3.58 -10.07 1.05
CA LEU A 46 2.41 -10.22 0.18
C LEU A 46 2.80 -9.99 -1.28
N THR A 47 3.64 -9.02 -1.54
CA THR A 47 4.22 -8.73 -2.87
C THR A 47 4.98 -9.94 -3.40
N ALA A 48 5.85 -10.53 -2.58
CA ALA A 48 6.61 -11.73 -2.91
C ALA A 48 5.71 -12.97 -3.14
N ALA A 49 4.55 -13.04 -2.49
CA ALA A 49 3.60 -14.13 -2.71
C ALA A 49 2.76 -13.96 -3.99
N MET A 50 2.64 -12.75 -4.52
CA MET A 50 1.77 -12.42 -5.65
C MET A 50 2.51 -12.27 -6.97
N LEU A 51 3.78 -11.89 -6.96
CA LEU A 51 4.61 -11.62 -8.14
C LEU A 51 5.71 -12.67 -8.27
N ARG A 52 6.18 -12.87 -9.50
CA ARG A 52 7.36 -13.70 -9.78
C ARG A 52 8.64 -12.94 -9.43
N GLU A 53 9.72 -13.66 -9.17
CA GLU A 53 11.00 -13.08 -8.77
C GLU A 53 11.50 -12.04 -9.76
N GLU A 54 11.44 -12.33 -11.07
CA GLU A 54 11.87 -11.39 -12.12
C GLU A 54 11.01 -10.11 -12.16
N GLU A 55 9.72 -10.21 -11.82
CA GLU A 55 8.81 -9.06 -11.75
C GLU A 55 9.13 -8.18 -10.55
N ILE A 56 9.51 -8.80 -9.43
CA ILE A 56 9.92 -8.11 -8.20
C ILE A 56 11.24 -7.38 -8.40
N GLU A 57 12.23 -8.06 -8.98
CA GLU A 57 13.53 -7.46 -9.29
C GLU A 57 13.36 -6.25 -10.21
N ALA A 58 12.66 -6.39 -11.32
CA ALA A 58 12.39 -5.30 -12.26
C ALA A 58 11.65 -4.13 -11.60
N LEU A 59 10.71 -4.42 -10.68
CA LEU A 59 9.94 -3.42 -9.95
C LEU A 59 10.84 -2.58 -9.04
N TRP A 60 11.72 -3.22 -8.27
CA TRP A 60 12.58 -2.54 -7.30
C TRP A 60 13.77 -1.86 -7.95
N GLU A 61 14.33 -2.42 -9.05
CA GLU A 61 15.39 -1.80 -9.82
C GLU A 61 14.93 -0.56 -10.58
N SER A 62 13.70 -0.54 -11.06
CA SER A 62 13.17 0.58 -11.85
C SER A 62 13.10 1.88 -11.06
N GLN A 63 12.89 1.82 -9.74
CA GLN A 63 12.64 2.97 -8.86
C GLN A 63 11.65 3.98 -9.45
N ALA A 64 10.74 3.51 -10.30
CA ALA A 64 9.71 4.36 -10.87
C ALA A 64 8.86 4.97 -9.75
N PRO A 65 8.48 6.25 -9.85
CA PRO A 65 7.86 6.98 -8.74
C PRO A 65 6.46 6.46 -8.35
N ASP A 66 5.87 5.61 -9.18
CA ASP A 66 4.55 5.01 -8.98
C ASP A 66 4.61 3.48 -8.78
N SER A 67 5.82 2.89 -8.72
CA SER A 67 6.02 1.44 -8.78
C SER A 67 5.62 0.70 -7.50
N THR A 68 5.82 1.31 -6.33
CA THR A 68 5.50 0.72 -5.02
C THR A 68 4.76 1.72 -4.14
N ILE A 69 4.12 1.21 -3.08
CA ILE A 69 3.44 2.07 -2.11
C ILE A 69 4.41 3.11 -1.50
N TYR A 70 5.66 2.72 -1.24
CA TYR A 70 6.68 3.62 -0.73
C TYR A 70 7.01 4.74 -1.72
N GLN A 71 7.22 4.41 -3.00
CA GLN A 71 7.53 5.41 -4.02
C GLN A 71 6.40 6.44 -4.18
N CYS A 72 5.15 5.99 -4.05
CA CYS A 72 3.98 6.87 -4.10
C CYS A 72 3.93 7.87 -2.94
N VAL A 73 4.34 7.48 -1.72
CA VAL A 73 4.28 8.33 -0.52
C VAL A 73 5.57 9.07 -0.23
N LYS A 74 6.71 8.62 -0.76
CA LYS A 74 8.04 9.20 -0.54
C LYS A 74 8.09 10.73 -0.75
N PRO A 75 7.45 11.33 -1.77
CA PRO A 75 7.51 12.78 -1.95
C PRO A 75 6.96 13.58 -0.76
N LEU A 76 6.14 12.98 0.10
CA LEU A 76 5.64 13.67 1.31
C LEU A 76 6.71 13.91 2.37
N THR A 77 7.80 13.14 2.37
CA THR A 77 8.93 13.35 3.30
C THR A 77 9.72 14.61 2.95
N ASP A 78 9.67 15.00 1.69
CA ASP A 78 10.26 16.24 1.17
C ASP A 78 9.18 17.32 0.98
N VAL A 79 9.20 18.00 -0.15
CA VAL A 79 8.21 19.04 -0.52
C VAL A 79 7.49 18.59 -1.79
N GLY A 80 6.74 17.49 -1.67
CA GLY A 80 6.05 16.90 -2.81
C GLY A 80 4.60 16.52 -2.48
N ASP A 81 3.96 15.87 -3.43
CA ASP A 81 2.62 15.35 -3.31
C ASP A 81 2.59 13.85 -3.58
N ILE A 82 1.53 13.18 -3.14
CA ILE A 82 1.32 11.75 -3.36
C ILE A 82 1.23 11.47 -4.86
N ILE A 83 1.85 10.38 -5.28
CA ILE A 83 1.81 9.92 -6.66
C ILE A 83 0.78 8.79 -6.80
N GLU A 84 0.02 8.83 -7.90
CA GLU A 84 -0.94 7.78 -8.20
C GLU A 84 -0.23 6.44 -8.50
N PRO A 85 -0.63 5.32 -7.86
CA PRO A 85 0.10 4.06 -8.00
C PRO A 85 -0.09 3.43 -9.37
N ALA A 86 0.99 2.84 -9.89
CA ALA A 86 0.90 1.82 -10.93
C ALA A 86 0.37 0.52 -10.29
N LEU A 87 -0.68 -0.06 -10.89
CA LEU A 87 -1.29 -1.28 -10.38
C LEU A 87 -0.72 -2.49 -11.10
N GLN A 88 -0.19 -3.45 -10.34
CA GLN A 88 0.22 -4.74 -10.88
C GLN A 88 -1.01 -5.63 -11.09
N LYS A 89 -1.25 -6.04 -12.33
CA LYS A 89 -2.36 -6.95 -12.64
C LYS A 89 -1.95 -8.39 -12.34
N ILE A 90 -2.58 -9.00 -11.34
CA ILE A 90 -2.36 -10.39 -10.95
C ILE A 90 -3.30 -11.34 -11.72
N SER A 91 -4.55 -10.93 -11.87
CA SER A 91 -5.56 -11.63 -12.69
C SER A 91 -6.58 -10.62 -13.23
N ASP A 92 -7.63 -11.07 -13.91
CA ASP A 92 -8.64 -10.17 -14.46
C ASP A 92 -9.36 -9.34 -13.41
N ASP A 93 -9.54 -9.88 -12.22
CA ASP A 93 -10.27 -9.23 -11.12
C ASP A 93 -9.38 -8.95 -9.89
N LEU A 94 -8.04 -9.17 -9.97
CA LEU A 94 -7.12 -9.01 -8.85
C LEU A 94 -5.93 -8.13 -9.23
N TYR A 95 -5.71 -7.09 -8.45
CA TYR A 95 -4.66 -6.09 -8.64
C TYR A 95 -3.90 -5.86 -7.35
N LEU A 96 -2.66 -5.43 -7.45
CA LEU A 96 -1.75 -5.18 -6.33
C LEU A 96 -1.11 -3.79 -6.45
N ILE A 97 -1.06 -3.07 -5.33
CA ILE A 97 -0.08 -2.01 -5.08
C ILE A 97 1.07 -2.66 -4.31
N PRO A 98 2.25 -2.81 -4.93
CA PRO A 98 3.35 -3.56 -4.33
C PRO A 98 3.94 -2.87 -3.10
N GLY A 99 4.43 -3.67 -2.15
CA GLY A 99 5.25 -3.24 -1.03
C GLY A 99 6.71 -3.01 -1.41
N ASP A 100 7.45 -2.43 -0.46
CA ASP A 100 8.86 -2.11 -0.62
C ASP A 100 9.55 -2.12 0.75
N ALA A 101 10.74 -2.68 0.85
CA ALA A 101 11.52 -2.67 2.09
C ALA A 101 11.87 -1.25 2.57
N ALA A 102 11.99 -0.30 1.63
CA ALA A 102 12.21 1.11 1.95
C ALA A 102 11.04 1.75 2.71
N LEU A 103 9.89 1.09 2.80
CA LEU A 103 8.75 1.53 3.60
C LEU A 103 9.11 1.66 5.10
N ALA A 104 10.09 0.89 5.58
CA ALA A 104 10.60 1.02 6.94
C ALA A 104 11.09 2.44 7.26
N SER A 105 11.69 3.14 6.28
CA SER A 105 12.13 4.53 6.47
C SER A 105 10.98 5.54 6.60
N PHE A 106 9.80 5.18 6.10
CA PHE A 106 8.60 6.00 6.22
C PHE A 106 7.92 5.83 7.59
N GLU A 107 8.17 4.71 8.29
CA GLU A 107 7.63 4.47 9.64
C GLU A 107 8.15 5.49 10.65
N ASP A 108 9.41 5.92 10.53
CA ASP A 108 9.98 6.97 11.37
C ASP A 108 9.23 8.30 11.16
N SER A 109 8.96 8.65 9.90
CA SER A 109 8.17 9.84 9.55
C SER A 109 6.74 9.78 10.09
N LEU A 110 6.10 8.61 10.04
CA LEU A 110 4.77 8.38 10.61
C LEU A 110 4.77 8.58 12.13
N SER A 111 5.78 8.05 12.82
CA SER A 111 5.93 8.15 14.28
C SER A 111 6.12 9.59 14.72
N ASP A 112 6.98 10.33 14.02
CA ASP A 112 7.24 11.75 14.29
C ASP A 112 5.98 12.61 14.09
N GLU A 113 5.27 12.41 12.97
CA GLU A 113 4.08 13.19 12.67
C GLU A 113 2.90 12.81 13.56
N TRP A 114 2.83 11.56 14.04
CA TRP A 114 1.87 11.15 15.06
C TRP A 114 2.07 11.96 16.34
N SER A 115 3.30 12.06 16.83
CA SER A 115 3.64 12.83 18.02
C SER A 115 3.33 14.32 17.86
N LYS A 116 3.59 14.91 16.68
CA LYS A 116 3.23 16.30 16.36
C LYS A 116 1.73 16.51 16.29
N SER A 117 0.96 15.56 15.75
CA SER A 117 -0.50 15.67 15.64
C SER A 117 -1.20 15.80 17.00
N LEU A 118 -0.57 15.33 18.08
CA LEU A 118 -1.10 15.46 19.44
C LEU A 118 -0.80 16.81 20.09
N ASN A 119 0.23 17.52 19.62
CA ASN A 119 0.79 18.70 20.29
C ASN A 119 0.74 19.99 19.45
N ASP A 120 0.51 19.91 18.15
CA ASP A 120 0.55 21.05 17.26
C ASP A 120 -0.86 21.55 16.89
N ARG A 121 -1.01 22.89 16.79
CA ARG A 121 -2.24 23.52 16.29
C ARG A 121 -2.35 23.45 14.76
N ASN A 122 -1.24 23.23 14.06
CA ASN A 122 -1.22 23.09 12.60
C ASN A 122 -1.18 21.61 12.21
N LEU A 123 -2.34 21.01 12.04
CA LEU A 123 -2.51 19.59 11.70
C LEU A 123 -2.37 19.26 10.20
N TYR A 124 -2.14 20.25 9.34
CA TYR A 124 -2.14 20.02 7.89
C TYR A 124 -1.10 18.99 7.44
N ARG A 125 0.17 19.17 7.81
CA ARG A 125 1.26 18.25 7.43
C ARG A 125 1.13 16.90 8.14
N PRO A 126 0.93 16.82 9.46
CA PRO A 126 0.67 15.56 10.13
C PRO A 126 -0.45 14.74 9.48
N MET A 127 -1.59 15.37 9.22
CA MET A 127 -2.73 14.67 8.60
C MET A 127 -2.43 14.16 7.19
N ARG A 128 -1.65 14.86 6.39
CA ARG A 128 -1.24 14.40 5.06
C ARG A 128 -0.40 13.13 5.14
N ILE A 129 0.56 13.08 6.04
CA ILE A 129 1.46 11.93 6.21
C ILE A 129 0.69 10.75 6.82
N LEU A 130 -0.11 10.96 7.87
CA LEU A 130 -0.89 9.91 8.51
C LEU A 130 -1.97 9.30 7.58
N SER A 131 -2.49 10.07 6.65
CA SER A 131 -3.49 9.60 5.67
C SER A 131 -2.88 9.14 4.33
N ALA A 132 -1.55 9.16 4.17
CA ALA A 132 -0.88 8.92 2.89
C ALA A 132 -1.27 7.59 2.25
N PHE A 133 -1.19 6.50 2.99
CA PHE A 133 -1.54 5.16 2.47
C PHE A 133 -3.00 5.07 2.06
N TRP A 134 -3.90 5.68 2.84
CA TRP A 134 -5.32 5.74 2.49
C TRP A 134 -5.51 6.44 1.14
N GLN A 135 -4.86 7.58 0.92
CA GLN A 135 -4.99 8.36 -0.31
C GLN A 135 -4.46 7.58 -1.52
N VAL A 136 -3.32 6.90 -1.41
CA VAL A 136 -2.79 6.05 -2.48
C VAL A 136 -3.74 4.90 -2.80
N MET A 137 -4.29 4.22 -1.79
CA MET A 137 -5.27 3.16 -2.00
C MET A 137 -6.56 3.68 -2.64
N GLU A 138 -7.03 4.87 -2.26
CA GLU A 138 -8.19 5.51 -2.86
C GLU A 138 -7.96 5.84 -4.35
N MET A 139 -6.78 6.35 -4.71
CA MET A 139 -6.40 6.59 -6.11
C MET A 139 -6.40 5.29 -6.91
N GLY A 140 -5.80 4.22 -6.41
CA GLY A 140 -5.82 2.90 -7.03
C GLY A 140 -7.24 2.35 -7.19
N ALA A 141 -8.09 2.51 -6.18
CA ALA A 141 -9.48 2.07 -6.22
C ALA A 141 -10.30 2.83 -7.26
N LYS A 142 -10.10 4.14 -7.40
CA LYS A 142 -10.70 4.97 -8.47
C LYS A 142 -10.27 4.49 -9.86
N LYS A 143 -9.00 4.18 -10.05
CA LYS A 143 -8.44 3.65 -11.30
C LYS A 143 -9.14 2.36 -11.73
N LEU A 144 -9.49 1.51 -10.78
CA LEU A 144 -10.25 0.28 -11.00
C LEU A 144 -11.78 0.47 -11.02
N ARG A 145 -12.27 1.69 -10.85
CA ARG A 145 -13.71 2.00 -10.70
C ARG A 145 -14.37 1.17 -9.59
N LEU A 146 -13.69 1.07 -8.45
CA LEU A 146 -14.21 0.44 -7.24
C LEU A 146 -15.03 1.42 -6.39
N ILE A 147 -14.72 2.70 -6.51
CA ILE A 147 -15.40 3.82 -5.83
C ILE A 147 -15.72 4.93 -6.84
#